data_7a6540eb1bedd9e2643e1e29541a7821
#
_entry.id   7a6540eb1bedd9e2643e1e29541a7821
#
_cell.length_a   1.000
_cell.length_b   1.000
_cell.length_c   1.000
_cell.angle_alpha   90.00
_cell.angle_beta   90.00
_cell.angle_gamma   90.00
#
_symmetry.space_group_name_H-M   'P 1'
#
loop_
_entity.id
_entity.type
_entity.pdbx_description
1 polymer ?
#
loop_
_entity_poly.entity_id
_entity_poly.type
_entity_poly.pdbx_seq_one_letter_code
_entity_poly.pdbx_strand_id
1 'polypeptide(L)'
;EDAKAQEELNNFLQQQKIIPRVTINRGHSYNAPYTIAQMSPASKIVFMGSCGGYNMIHDILEKAPDAHIIGTKQIADAPVNNPFLRLLMEKLRSGNDIEWIGFWQELDRLVTDKIFEDYVPPHKNLGALFIKAYTKAIASPSNP
;
A
#
# COMPACT_ATOMS: atom_id res chain seq x y z
N GLU A 1 -14.68 -16.46 -5.32
CA GLU A 1 -15.29 -15.98 -4.04
C GLU A 1 -14.72 -14.62 -3.64
N ASP A 2 -13.40 -14.42 -3.66
CA ASP A 2 -12.78 -13.17 -3.19
C ASP A 2 -13.16 -11.94 -4.03
N ALA A 3 -13.23 -12.06 -5.35
CA ALA A 3 -13.59 -10.96 -6.23
C ALA A 3 -15.03 -10.47 -5.98
N LYS A 4 -15.97 -11.39 -5.77
CA LYS A 4 -17.36 -11.06 -5.47
C LYS A 4 -17.49 -10.38 -4.11
N ALA A 5 -16.80 -10.89 -3.10
CA ALA A 5 -16.81 -10.29 -1.76
C ALA A 5 -16.23 -8.87 -1.76
N GLN A 6 -15.19 -8.63 -2.56
CA GLN A 6 -14.61 -7.30 -2.72
C GLN A 6 -15.58 -6.33 -3.43
N GLU A 7 -16.30 -6.81 -4.45
CA GLU A 7 -17.31 -6.01 -5.15
C GLU A 7 -18.48 -5.67 -4.21
N GLU A 8 -18.98 -6.63 -3.46
CA GLU A 8 -20.04 -6.43 -2.46
C GLU A 8 -19.64 -5.41 -1.39
N LEU A 9 -18.39 -5.51 -0.89
CA LEU A 9 -17.85 -4.53 0.05
C LEU A 9 -17.77 -3.14 -0.56
N ASN A 10 -17.28 -3.02 -1.81
CA ASN A 10 -17.19 -1.74 -2.48
C ASN A 10 -18.56 -1.08 -2.69
N ASN A 11 -19.58 -1.88 -3.09
CA ASN A 11 -20.95 -1.42 -3.22
C ASN A 11 -21.51 -0.92 -1.88
N PHE A 12 -21.25 -1.65 -0.79
CA PHE A 12 -21.64 -1.22 0.55
C PHE A 12 -20.98 0.11 0.94
N LEU A 13 -19.66 0.24 0.74
CA LEU A 13 -18.94 1.46 1.07
C LEU A 13 -19.47 2.66 0.27
N GLN A 14 -19.78 2.48 -1.01
CA GLN A 14 -20.38 3.51 -1.85
C GLN A 14 -21.75 3.94 -1.35
N GLN A 15 -22.62 2.98 -1.01
CA GLN A 15 -23.94 3.26 -0.42
C GLN A 15 -23.84 4.04 0.89
N GLN A 16 -22.86 3.73 1.71
CA GLN A 16 -22.59 4.44 2.97
C GLN A 16 -21.83 5.74 2.80
N LYS A 17 -21.44 6.11 1.55
CA LYS A 17 -20.60 7.28 1.25
C LYS A 17 -19.25 7.25 1.98
N ILE A 18 -18.71 6.06 2.23
CA ILE A 18 -17.41 5.85 2.86
C ILE A 18 -16.36 5.79 1.75
N ILE A 19 -15.34 6.64 1.84
CA ILE A 19 -14.20 6.66 0.91
C ILE A 19 -12.98 6.08 1.61
N PRO A 20 -12.56 4.84 1.29
CA PRO A 20 -11.38 4.22 1.87
C PRO A 20 -10.12 5.02 1.57
N ARG A 21 -9.30 5.25 2.60
CA ARG A 21 -8.00 5.90 2.49
C ARG A 21 -6.82 4.94 2.67
N VAL A 22 -7.11 3.74 3.12
CA VAL A 22 -6.12 2.67 3.32
C VAL A 22 -6.62 1.44 2.60
N THR A 23 -5.75 0.88 1.75
CA THR A 23 -6.01 -0.38 1.05
C THR A 23 -4.98 -1.41 1.49
N ILE A 24 -5.45 -2.57 1.89
CA ILE A 24 -4.61 -3.68 2.35
C ILE A 24 -4.93 -4.91 1.52
N ASN A 25 -3.94 -5.42 0.81
CA ASN A 25 -3.97 -6.76 0.22
C ASN A 25 -3.06 -7.68 1.03
N ARG A 26 -3.65 -8.72 1.59
CA ARG A 26 -2.94 -9.75 2.35
C ARG A 26 -3.40 -11.12 1.88
N GLY A 27 -2.52 -11.82 1.20
CA GLY A 27 -2.85 -13.12 0.64
C GLY A 27 -1.97 -13.46 -0.55
N HIS A 28 -2.49 -14.28 -1.45
CA HIS A 28 -1.75 -14.65 -2.64
C HIS A 28 -1.69 -13.50 -3.67
N SER A 29 -0.57 -13.40 -4.37
CA SER A 29 -0.31 -12.36 -5.36
C SER A 29 -1.30 -12.36 -6.53
N TYR A 30 -1.89 -13.50 -6.88
CA TYR A 30 -2.89 -13.57 -7.95
C TYR A 30 -4.20 -12.83 -7.63
N ASN A 31 -4.45 -12.50 -6.35
CA ASN A 31 -5.60 -11.69 -5.93
C ASN A 31 -5.31 -10.18 -5.95
N ALA A 32 -4.05 -9.78 -6.04
CA ALA A 32 -3.66 -8.36 -6.00
C ALA A 32 -4.32 -7.51 -7.11
N PRO A 33 -4.44 -7.97 -8.38
CA PRO A 33 -5.13 -7.22 -9.43
C PRO A 33 -6.59 -6.90 -9.09
N TYR A 34 -7.32 -7.83 -8.46
CA TYR A 34 -8.70 -7.59 -8.04
C TYR A 34 -8.80 -6.54 -6.93
N THR A 35 -7.88 -6.58 -5.97
CA THR A 35 -7.80 -5.56 -4.91
C THR A 35 -7.52 -4.18 -5.51
N ILE A 36 -6.59 -4.08 -6.46
CA ILE A 36 -6.26 -2.83 -7.13
C ILE A 36 -7.46 -2.32 -7.96
N ALA A 37 -8.15 -3.21 -8.68
CA ALA A 37 -9.33 -2.84 -9.46
C ALA A 37 -10.44 -2.20 -8.60
N GLN A 38 -10.62 -2.68 -7.37
CA GLN A 38 -11.63 -2.19 -6.42
C GLN A 38 -11.12 -1.08 -5.49
N MET A 39 -9.83 -0.76 -5.53
CA MET A 39 -9.23 0.23 -4.66
C MET A 39 -9.79 1.64 -4.92
N SER A 40 -9.98 2.41 -3.85
CA SER A 40 -10.33 3.82 -3.95
C SER A 40 -9.20 4.65 -4.57
N PRO A 41 -9.50 5.51 -5.57
CA PRO A 41 -8.51 6.49 -6.06
C PRO A 41 -8.01 7.46 -4.98
N ALA A 42 -8.75 7.59 -3.89
CA ALA A 42 -8.39 8.43 -2.74
C ALA A 42 -7.49 7.70 -1.73
N SER A 43 -7.07 6.46 -2.00
CA SER A 43 -6.17 5.71 -1.11
C SER A 43 -4.86 6.44 -0.91
N LYS A 44 -4.48 6.63 0.35
CA LYS A 44 -3.22 7.30 0.74
C LYS A 44 -2.16 6.32 1.23
N ILE A 45 -2.59 5.16 1.71
CA ILE A 45 -1.69 4.07 2.14
C ILE A 45 -2.15 2.79 1.45
N VAL A 46 -1.22 2.15 0.76
CA VAL A 46 -1.46 0.86 0.10
C VAL A 46 -0.43 -0.14 0.58
N PHE A 47 -0.90 -1.16 1.27
CA PHE A 47 -0.07 -2.27 1.73
C PHE A 47 -0.34 -3.51 0.89
N MET A 48 0.67 -3.90 0.10
CA MET A 48 0.66 -5.10 -0.73
C MET A 48 1.48 -6.19 -0.06
N GLY A 49 0.94 -6.76 1.03
CA GLY A 49 1.54 -7.85 1.80
C GLY A 49 1.34 -9.22 1.15
N SER A 50 1.60 -9.31 -0.14
CA SER A 50 1.58 -10.52 -0.95
C SER A 50 2.92 -10.70 -1.66
N CYS A 51 3.27 -11.94 -2.03
CA CYS A 51 4.53 -12.23 -2.73
C CYS A 51 4.66 -11.39 -4.01
N GLY A 52 5.77 -10.67 -4.15
CA GLY A 52 6.00 -9.80 -5.30
C GLY A 52 5.09 -8.57 -5.39
N GLY A 53 4.46 -8.15 -4.30
CA GLY A 53 3.58 -6.98 -4.27
C GLY A 53 4.24 -5.67 -4.75
N TYR A 54 5.57 -5.61 -4.70
CA TYR A 54 6.36 -4.52 -5.28
C TYR A 54 6.15 -4.34 -6.79
N ASN A 55 5.85 -5.40 -7.52
CA ASN A 55 5.66 -5.35 -8.97
C ASN A 55 4.36 -4.64 -9.39
N MET A 56 3.44 -4.39 -8.45
CA MET A 56 2.15 -3.72 -8.69
C MET A 56 2.20 -2.19 -8.56
N ILE A 57 3.38 -1.60 -8.39
CA ILE A 57 3.54 -0.15 -8.13
C ILE A 57 2.91 0.69 -9.23
N HIS A 58 3.09 0.32 -10.50
CA HIS A 58 2.55 1.06 -11.64
C HIS A 58 1.01 1.11 -11.57
N ASP A 59 0.37 -0.05 -11.46
CA ASP A 59 -1.09 -0.17 -11.45
C ASP A 59 -1.72 0.56 -10.25
N ILE A 60 -1.02 0.51 -9.10
CA ILE A 60 -1.46 1.24 -7.89
C ILE A 60 -1.38 2.74 -8.12
N LEU A 61 -0.27 3.26 -8.66
CA LEU A 61 -0.09 4.70 -8.87
C LEU A 61 -0.94 5.26 -10.01
N GLU A 62 -1.27 4.44 -11.01
CA GLU A 62 -2.23 4.82 -12.03
C GLU A 62 -3.62 5.10 -11.40
N LYS A 63 -4.02 4.29 -10.42
CA LYS A 63 -5.30 4.44 -9.74
C LYS A 63 -5.29 5.43 -8.57
N ALA A 64 -4.23 5.44 -7.76
CA ALA A 64 -4.06 6.31 -6.61
C ALA A 64 -2.67 6.98 -6.63
N PRO A 65 -2.51 8.09 -7.38
CA PRO A 65 -1.20 8.70 -7.65
C PRO A 65 -0.44 9.16 -6.40
N ASP A 66 -1.16 9.50 -5.35
CA ASP A 66 -0.58 10.01 -4.10
C ASP A 66 -0.27 8.90 -3.09
N ALA A 67 -0.58 7.63 -3.37
CA ALA A 67 -0.47 6.57 -2.40
C ALA A 67 0.97 6.35 -1.91
N HIS A 68 1.14 6.19 -0.60
CA HIS A 68 2.33 5.62 0.00
C HIS A 68 2.24 4.10 -0.09
N ILE A 69 3.14 3.49 -0.87
CA ILE A 69 3.07 2.06 -1.19
C ILE A 69 4.11 1.30 -0.37
N ILE A 70 3.64 0.28 0.33
CA ILE A 70 4.45 -0.73 0.98
C ILE A 70 4.20 -2.05 0.24
N GLY A 71 5.25 -2.66 -0.27
CA GLY A 71 5.18 -3.92 -1.00
C GLY A 71 6.35 -4.83 -0.67
N THR A 72 6.27 -6.08 -1.11
CA THR A 72 7.34 -7.05 -0.96
C THR A 72 8.00 -7.36 -2.30
N LYS A 73 9.31 -7.50 -2.30
CA LYS A 73 10.07 -7.87 -3.53
C LYS A 73 9.86 -9.33 -3.89
N GLN A 74 9.87 -10.21 -2.90
CA GLN A 74 9.76 -11.65 -3.09
C GLN A 74 8.64 -12.24 -2.24
N ILE A 75 8.91 -12.60 -0.99
CA ILE A 75 7.99 -13.33 -0.12
C ILE A 75 7.31 -12.37 0.85
N ALA A 76 6.01 -12.58 1.06
CA ALA A 76 5.25 -11.97 2.14
C ALA A 76 4.78 -13.06 3.10
N ASP A 77 4.95 -12.83 4.40
CA ASP A 77 4.55 -13.82 5.41
C ASP A 77 3.93 -13.16 6.66
N ALA A 78 3.18 -13.97 7.38
CA ALA A 78 2.46 -13.58 8.58
C ALA A 78 3.34 -13.00 9.70
N PRO A 79 4.55 -13.54 9.97
CA PRO A 79 5.49 -12.99 10.96
C PRO A 79 5.85 -11.52 10.73
N VAL A 80 5.76 -11.02 9.49
CA VAL A 80 5.98 -9.60 9.16
C VAL A 80 4.66 -8.86 8.99
N ASN A 81 3.70 -9.45 8.25
CA ASN A 81 2.42 -8.81 7.97
C ASN A 81 1.64 -8.47 9.25
N ASN A 82 1.64 -9.36 10.25
CA ASN A 82 0.87 -9.16 11.47
C ASN A 82 1.40 -7.99 12.33
N PRO A 83 2.71 -7.91 12.67
CA PRO A 83 3.27 -6.77 13.37
C PRO A 83 3.09 -5.46 12.60
N PHE A 84 3.32 -5.47 11.28
CA PHE A 84 3.10 -4.31 10.42
C PHE A 84 1.67 -3.77 10.56
N LEU A 85 0.67 -4.62 10.36
CA LEU A 85 -0.74 -4.22 10.42
C LEU A 85 -1.13 -3.74 11.81
N ARG A 86 -0.64 -4.39 12.87
CA ARG A 86 -0.88 -3.95 14.25
C ARG A 86 -0.34 -2.54 14.47
N LEU A 87 0.91 -2.30 14.12
CA LEU A 87 1.55 -1.00 14.27
C LEU A 87 0.86 0.06 13.43
N LEU A 88 0.50 -0.25 12.17
CA LEU A 88 -0.23 0.65 11.29
C LEU A 88 -1.58 1.06 11.91
N MET A 89 -2.35 0.11 12.39
CA MET A 89 -3.65 0.39 13.01
C MET A 89 -3.52 1.21 14.29
N GLU A 90 -2.47 1.00 15.08
CA GLU A 90 -2.18 1.81 16.26
C GLU A 90 -1.87 3.26 15.87
N LYS A 91 -1.00 3.48 14.88
CA LYS A 91 -0.69 4.85 14.40
C LYS A 91 -1.91 5.54 13.81
N LEU A 92 -2.73 4.84 13.02
CA LEU A 92 -3.97 5.40 12.46
C LEU A 92 -4.97 5.79 13.57
N ARG A 93 -5.10 4.98 14.62
CA ARG A 93 -5.99 5.27 15.74
C ARG A 93 -5.52 6.46 16.58
N SER A 94 -4.22 6.73 16.62
CA SER A 94 -3.69 7.91 17.33
C SER A 94 -4.04 9.24 16.66
N GLY A 95 -4.47 9.21 15.38
CA GLY A 95 -4.79 10.39 14.60
C GLY A 95 -3.59 11.25 14.19
N ASN A 96 -2.38 10.76 14.41
CA ASN A 96 -1.15 11.44 14.02
C ASN A 96 -0.73 11.03 12.59
N ASP A 97 0.02 11.91 11.95
CA ASP A 97 0.67 11.58 10.67
C ASP A 97 1.68 10.45 10.86
N ILE A 98 1.77 9.57 9.85
CA ILE A 98 2.73 8.48 9.85
C ILE A 98 4.04 8.96 9.24
N GLU A 99 5.06 9.10 10.09
CA GLU A 99 6.43 9.30 9.65
C GLU A 99 7.07 7.94 9.35
N TRP A 100 7.30 7.66 8.06
CA TRP A 100 7.66 6.32 7.59
C TRP A 100 9.03 5.82 8.05
N ILE A 101 10.00 6.71 8.26
CA ILE A 101 11.33 6.31 8.73
C ILE A 101 11.23 5.79 10.17
N GLY A 102 10.59 6.58 11.05
CA GLY A 102 10.37 6.18 12.44
C GLY A 102 9.47 4.95 12.56
N PHE A 103 8.41 4.87 11.75
CA PHE A 103 7.55 3.69 11.68
C PHE A 103 8.35 2.43 11.34
N TRP A 104 9.25 2.52 10.35
CA TRP A 104 10.04 1.37 9.92
C TRP A 104 11.08 0.94 10.95
N GLN A 105 11.69 1.91 11.64
CA GLN A 105 12.59 1.64 12.75
C GLN A 105 11.88 0.96 13.95
N GLU A 106 10.64 1.34 14.22
CA GLU A 106 9.82 0.71 15.25
C GLU A 106 9.45 -0.72 14.85
N LEU A 107 9.04 -0.91 13.60
CA LEU A 107 8.71 -2.23 13.06
C LEU A 107 9.91 -3.18 13.06
N ASP A 108 11.11 -2.70 12.71
CA ASP A 108 12.37 -3.46 12.71
C ASP A 108 12.69 -4.05 14.10
N ARG A 109 12.31 -3.35 15.16
CA ARG A 109 12.47 -3.85 16.54
C ARG A 109 11.45 -4.93 16.91
N LEU A 110 10.31 -4.98 16.23
CA LEU A 110 9.22 -5.91 16.50
C LEU A 110 9.32 -7.19 15.67
N VAL A 111 10.01 -7.13 14.53
CA VAL A 111 10.11 -8.23 13.58
C VAL A 111 11.52 -8.79 13.60
N THR A 112 11.64 -10.08 13.90
CA THR A 112 12.94 -10.79 13.91
C THR A 112 13.13 -11.68 12.69
N ASP A 113 12.13 -11.79 11.82
CA ASP A 113 12.16 -12.63 10.64
C ASP A 113 12.96 -11.95 9.51
N LYS A 114 13.88 -12.68 8.91
CA LYS A 114 14.71 -12.20 7.79
C LYS A 114 13.92 -11.81 6.55
N ILE A 115 12.71 -12.35 6.36
CA ILE A 115 11.80 -11.99 5.27
C ILE A 115 11.45 -10.49 5.32
N PHE A 116 11.61 -9.84 6.45
CA PHE A 116 11.41 -8.39 6.58
C PHE A 116 12.29 -7.56 5.61
N GLU A 117 13.46 -8.07 5.23
CA GLU A 117 14.35 -7.42 4.26
C GLU A 117 13.73 -7.32 2.86
N ASP A 118 12.76 -8.16 2.54
CA ASP A 118 12.00 -8.10 1.27
C ASP A 118 10.94 -7.01 1.25
N TYR A 119 10.57 -6.47 2.41
CA TYR A 119 9.56 -5.42 2.49
C TYR A 119 10.16 -4.06 2.22
N VAL A 120 9.51 -3.31 1.33
CA VAL A 120 9.98 -2.00 0.88
C VAL A 120 9.07 -0.91 1.43
N PRO A 121 9.58 -0.05 2.33
CA PRO A 121 8.83 1.09 2.85
C PRO A 121 8.69 2.22 1.81
N PRO A 122 7.71 3.12 1.97
CA PRO A 122 7.48 4.20 1.02
C PRO A 122 8.70 5.07 0.73
N HIS A 123 9.51 5.37 1.75
CA HIS A 123 10.71 6.23 1.61
C HIS A 123 11.89 5.55 0.91
N LYS A 124 11.86 4.21 0.77
CA LYS A 124 12.85 3.42 0.01
C LYS A 124 12.28 2.83 -1.28
N ASN A 125 11.02 3.11 -1.59
CA ASN A 125 10.36 2.62 -2.79
C ASN A 125 10.74 3.50 -4.00
N LEU A 126 11.95 3.27 -4.52
CA LEU A 126 12.50 4.07 -5.62
C LEU A 126 11.62 4.03 -6.88
N GLY A 127 10.98 2.89 -7.17
CA GLY A 127 10.06 2.77 -8.31
C GLY A 127 8.86 3.72 -8.17
N ALA A 128 8.24 3.74 -6.99
CA ALA A 128 7.11 4.64 -6.73
C ALA A 128 7.55 6.12 -6.74
N LEU A 129 8.70 6.43 -6.14
CA LEU A 129 9.25 7.79 -6.11
C LEU A 129 9.57 8.29 -7.52
N PHE A 130 10.16 7.44 -8.35
CA PHE A 130 10.47 7.77 -9.75
C PHE A 130 9.19 8.04 -10.57
N ILE A 131 8.21 7.13 -10.52
CA ILE A 131 6.96 7.28 -11.28
C ILE A 131 6.25 8.58 -10.86
N LYS A 132 6.14 8.85 -9.56
CA LYS A 132 5.50 10.08 -9.07
C LYS A 132 6.23 11.34 -9.54
N ALA A 133 7.56 11.35 -9.46
CA ALA A 133 8.37 12.49 -9.92
C ALA A 133 8.23 12.71 -11.43
N TYR A 134 8.26 11.64 -12.22
CA TYR A 134 8.08 11.68 -13.67
C TYR A 134 6.69 12.20 -14.06
N THR A 135 5.63 11.64 -13.47
CA THR A 135 4.24 12.05 -13.73
C THR A 135 4.04 13.54 -13.40
N LYS A 136 4.61 13.98 -12.28
CA LYS A 136 4.56 15.40 -11.89
C LYS A 136 5.30 16.29 -12.88
N ALA A 137 6.46 15.86 -13.36
CA ALA A 137 7.26 16.64 -14.31
C ALA A 137 6.55 16.83 -15.66
N ILE A 138 5.91 15.77 -16.19
CA ILE A 138 5.18 15.85 -17.47
C ILE A 138 3.83 16.60 -17.36
N ALA A 139 3.22 16.59 -16.17
CA ALA A 139 1.97 17.32 -15.92
C ALA A 139 2.19 18.84 -15.68
N SER A 140 3.41 19.25 -15.35
CA SER A 140 3.75 20.67 -15.21
C SER A 140 4.01 21.24 -16.61
N PRO A 141 3.20 22.21 -17.09
CA PRO A 141 3.49 22.85 -18.36
C PRO A 141 4.87 23.50 -18.26
N SER A 142 5.75 23.16 -19.20
CA SER A 142 7.02 23.88 -19.38
C SER A 142 6.64 25.34 -19.65
N ASN A 143 6.83 26.19 -18.66
CA ASN A 143 6.80 27.64 -18.93
C ASN A 143 8.01 27.93 -19.82
N PRO A 144 7.80 28.47 -21.06
CA PRO A 144 8.90 28.85 -21.94
C PRO A 144 9.67 30.04 -21.37
#